data_1b8ebc6637f428a062c0b048992f6142
#
_entry.id   1b8ebc6637f428a062c0b048992f6142
#
_cell.length_a   1.000
_cell.length_b   1.000
_cell.length_c   1.000
_cell.angle_alpha   90.00
_cell.angle_beta   90.00
_cell.angle_gamma   90.00
#
_symmetry.space_group_name_H-M   'P 1'
#
loop_
_entity.id
_entity.type
_entity.pdbx_description
1 polymer ?
#
loop_
_entity_poly.entity_id
_entity_poly.type
_entity_poly.pdbx_seq_one_letter_code
_entity_poly.pdbx_strand_id
1 'polypeptide(L)'
;MEDFVFGTLATDNLKLLHHRTRRRGIQHAYQIEPRDPKPDEPITLSVTIGPHLKPARVVCHLNGELLDFEKREMLWDTLVWGYVEKWTLTLAGKPDGTVIRYRISAIEADGRETFADFPEVQTSIEIATSAFFRGESLPDLQPGDRAKGNAFALSVDTLTPPEWAKHAVIYQVFVDRFFPGKGNDWKQPDDLLGFFGGTLWGVIEKLDYIEDLGVNCIWLSPIFDSPSHHGYDATDIYNVAERYGGNEALHALVDAAHARRIRILLDFVCSHISDEHPVFADAHANEDSLYRDWFSFDDSEVGYRSFFGSPRMPQLDYTNPAARKWMIDAARYWIREFDVDGYRLDYAIGPTPDFWTDFWLGCKAEKADSFCFGEVIDAPDVQKHYVGRLDGCLDFFSADALRRTYGFKTWDEAHLERFLERHAAYFTDDFIMPTFLDNHDMDRLLFLNGGDKDALKKAAQTQMHLPGPPLIYYGTEVGLTHEKSSQEGGGIHVSRVPMVWGHGQDQDLLDFYKKIIAERKLRK
;
A
#
# COMPACT_ATOMS: atom_id res chain seq x y z
N MET A 1 17.44 15.48 9.81
CA MET A 1 16.23 15.72 8.99
C MET A 1 15.60 14.36 8.81
N GLU A 2 14.35 14.17 9.16
CA GLU A 2 13.65 12.92 8.91
C GLU A 2 13.14 12.96 7.48
N ASP A 3 13.20 11.83 6.80
CA ASP A 3 12.65 11.70 5.44
C ASP A 3 11.13 11.83 5.53
N PHE A 4 10.52 12.59 4.62
CA PHE A 4 9.08 12.69 4.53
C PHE A 4 8.59 11.71 3.47
N VAL A 5 7.79 10.77 3.91
CA VAL A 5 7.04 9.89 3.02
C VAL A 5 5.56 10.21 3.23
N PHE A 6 4.86 10.55 2.16
CA PHE A 6 3.42 10.85 2.23
C PHE A 6 2.66 9.68 2.84
N GLY A 7 1.75 9.99 3.78
CA GLY A 7 0.98 8.96 4.49
C GLY A 7 1.65 8.39 5.75
N THR A 8 2.91 8.78 6.07
CA THR A 8 3.53 8.41 7.34
C THR A 8 3.14 9.35 8.47
N LEU A 9 3.21 8.81 9.71
CA LEU A 9 3.19 9.64 10.89
C LEU A 9 4.46 10.48 10.94
N ALA A 10 4.31 11.80 10.81
CA ALA A 10 5.41 12.74 10.55
C ALA A 10 6.37 12.90 11.74
N THR A 11 5.98 12.53 12.96
CA THR A 11 6.81 12.69 14.16
C THR A 11 6.82 11.44 15.03
N ASP A 12 7.89 11.26 15.80
CA ASP A 12 7.99 10.15 16.76
C ASP A 12 6.88 10.20 17.81
N ASN A 13 6.38 11.39 18.17
CA ASN A 13 5.26 11.54 19.08
C ASN A 13 3.97 10.97 18.47
N LEU A 14 3.70 11.23 17.19
CA LEU A 14 2.55 10.68 16.47
C LEU A 14 2.65 9.16 16.31
N LYS A 15 3.83 8.65 15.96
CA LYS A 15 4.11 7.21 15.91
C LYS A 15 3.84 6.55 17.26
N LEU A 16 4.37 7.15 18.34
CA LEU A 16 4.17 6.65 19.69
C LEU A 16 2.70 6.69 20.12
N LEU A 17 1.97 7.76 19.80
CA LEU A 17 0.55 7.90 20.07
C LEU A 17 -0.25 6.82 19.34
N HIS A 18 -0.01 6.61 18.06
CA HIS A 18 -0.65 5.58 17.25
C HIS A 18 -0.42 4.18 17.82
N HIS A 19 0.84 3.84 18.15
CA HIS A 19 1.15 2.54 18.74
C HIS A 19 0.54 2.34 20.13
N ARG A 20 0.47 3.40 20.95
CA ARG A 20 -0.24 3.34 22.24
C ARG A 20 -1.73 3.08 22.05
N THR A 21 -2.37 3.77 21.10
CA THR A 21 -3.80 3.59 20.79
C THR A 21 -4.08 2.15 20.35
N ARG A 22 -3.25 1.59 19.49
CA ARG A 22 -3.37 0.19 19.06
C ARG A 22 -3.23 -0.82 20.19
N ARG A 23 -2.60 -0.46 21.32
CA ARG A 23 -2.42 -1.34 22.48
C ARG A 23 -3.48 -1.17 23.57
N ARG A 24 -4.43 -0.28 23.38
CA ARG A 24 -5.59 -0.12 24.25
C ARG A 24 -6.74 -1.00 23.81
N GLY A 25 -7.63 -1.31 24.75
CA GLY A 25 -8.80 -2.15 24.46
C GLY A 25 -8.40 -3.58 24.08
N ILE A 26 -9.02 -4.11 23.04
CA ILE A 26 -8.81 -5.47 22.57
C ILE A 26 -8.00 -5.39 21.27
N GLN A 27 -6.80 -5.95 21.28
CA GLN A 27 -5.89 -5.95 20.15
C GLN A 27 -5.74 -7.36 19.61
N HIS A 28 -6.29 -7.60 18.43
CA HIS A 28 -6.08 -8.83 17.70
C HIS A 28 -5.03 -8.65 16.61
N ALA A 29 -5.19 -7.63 15.76
CA ALA A 29 -4.26 -7.22 14.71
C ALA A 29 -3.70 -8.41 13.90
N TYR A 30 -4.60 -9.35 13.51
CA TYR A 30 -4.23 -10.61 12.82
C TYR A 30 -3.10 -11.39 13.49
N GLN A 31 -3.06 -11.44 14.80
CA GLN A 31 -2.19 -12.36 15.54
C GLN A 31 -2.71 -13.79 15.36
N ILE A 32 -2.43 -14.35 14.21
CA ILE A 32 -2.86 -15.66 13.73
C ILE A 32 -1.62 -16.52 13.53
N GLU A 33 -1.68 -17.76 14.00
CA GLU A 33 -0.58 -18.72 13.84
C GLU A 33 -1.13 -20.04 13.29
N PRO A 34 -0.70 -20.50 12.09
CA PRO A 34 0.14 -19.77 11.15
C PRO A 34 -0.60 -18.57 10.50
N ARG A 35 0.13 -17.57 10.01
CA ARG A 35 -0.44 -16.34 9.42
C ARG A 35 -1.16 -16.61 8.10
N ASP A 36 -0.68 -17.59 7.37
CA ASP A 36 -1.22 -18.10 6.11
C ASP A 36 -1.49 -19.61 6.27
N PRO A 37 -2.62 -19.99 6.91
CA PRO A 37 -2.90 -21.37 7.25
C PRO A 37 -3.18 -22.23 6.00
N LYS A 38 -2.55 -23.39 5.95
CA LYS A 38 -2.77 -24.38 4.89
C LYS A 38 -3.90 -25.35 5.24
N PRO A 39 -4.47 -26.08 4.25
CA PRO A 39 -5.55 -27.02 4.49
C PRO A 39 -5.25 -27.99 5.64
N ASP A 40 -6.26 -28.21 6.49
CA ASP A 40 -6.25 -29.11 7.65
C ASP A 40 -5.26 -28.70 8.79
N GLU A 41 -4.60 -27.56 8.68
CA GLU A 41 -3.71 -27.03 9.70
C GLU A 41 -4.51 -26.31 10.81
N PRO A 42 -4.25 -26.59 12.12
CA PRO A 42 -4.89 -25.88 13.23
C PRO A 42 -4.51 -24.40 13.22
N ILE A 43 -5.47 -23.53 13.54
CA ILE A 43 -5.28 -22.07 13.49
C ILE A 43 -5.44 -21.52 14.90
N THR A 44 -4.40 -20.89 15.43
CA THR A 44 -4.45 -20.22 16.74
C THR A 44 -4.64 -18.71 16.57
N LEU A 45 -5.75 -18.20 17.08
CA LEU A 45 -6.02 -16.76 17.20
C LEU A 45 -5.50 -16.28 18.55
N SER A 46 -4.80 -15.15 18.57
CA SER A 46 -4.35 -14.49 19.80
C SER A 46 -4.90 -13.09 19.92
N VAL A 47 -5.25 -12.68 21.14
CA VAL A 47 -5.66 -11.31 21.44
C VAL A 47 -4.94 -10.82 22.70
N THR A 48 -4.67 -9.53 22.77
CA THR A 48 -4.23 -8.86 23.97
C THR A 48 -5.31 -7.91 24.48
N ILE A 49 -5.55 -7.95 25.79
CA ILE A 49 -6.51 -7.11 26.47
C ILE A 49 -5.76 -6.04 27.26
N GLY A 50 -6.05 -4.79 26.97
CA GLY A 50 -5.44 -3.63 27.64
C GLY A 50 -5.87 -3.48 29.09
N PRO A 51 -5.13 -2.70 29.90
CA PRO A 51 -5.33 -2.60 31.35
C PRO A 51 -6.65 -1.94 31.77
N HIS A 52 -7.36 -1.31 30.84
CA HIS A 52 -8.64 -0.63 31.12
C HIS A 52 -9.85 -1.56 31.07
N LEU A 53 -9.68 -2.78 30.56
CA LEU A 53 -10.74 -3.78 30.48
C LEU A 53 -10.48 -4.90 31.49
N LYS A 54 -11.53 -5.40 32.09
CA LYS A 54 -11.52 -6.53 33.00
C LYS A 54 -12.51 -7.60 32.54
N PRO A 55 -12.21 -8.32 31.46
CA PRO A 55 -13.15 -9.27 30.90
C PRO A 55 -13.40 -10.46 31.81
N ALA A 56 -14.66 -10.85 31.94
CA ALA A 56 -15.05 -12.15 32.47
C ALA A 56 -14.89 -13.24 31.40
N ARG A 57 -15.11 -12.88 30.11
CA ARG A 57 -14.92 -13.74 28.94
C ARG A 57 -14.36 -12.95 27.76
N VAL A 58 -13.55 -13.61 26.95
CA VAL A 58 -13.16 -13.13 25.62
C VAL A 58 -13.67 -14.14 24.60
N VAL A 59 -14.39 -13.70 23.59
CA VAL A 59 -15.10 -14.58 22.65
C VAL A 59 -14.81 -14.24 21.20
N CYS A 60 -14.79 -15.29 20.38
CA CYS A 60 -14.77 -15.19 18.93
C CYS A 60 -16.21 -15.44 18.42
N HIS A 61 -16.76 -14.49 17.69
CA HIS A 61 -18.04 -14.63 16.99
C HIS A 61 -17.78 -15.25 15.62
N LEU A 62 -18.10 -16.52 15.47
CA LEU A 62 -17.86 -17.28 14.25
C LEU A 62 -19.15 -18.02 13.83
N ASN A 63 -19.70 -17.70 12.66
CA ASN A 63 -20.90 -18.35 12.10
C ASN A 63 -22.11 -18.41 13.05
N GLY A 64 -22.29 -17.37 13.87
CA GLY A 64 -23.36 -17.29 14.86
C GLY A 64 -23.08 -18.02 16.18
N GLU A 65 -21.93 -18.65 16.32
CA GLU A 65 -21.46 -19.27 17.56
C GLU A 65 -20.49 -18.36 18.30
N LEU A 66 -20.43 -18.51 19.62
CA LEU A 66 -19.48 -17.85 20.51
C LEU A 66 -18.47 -18.88 20.99
N LEU A 67 -17.21 -18.73 20.57
CA LEU A 67 -16.11 -19.59 20.98
C LEU A 67 -15.26 -18.85 22.02
N ASP A 68 -15.06 -19.46 23.18
CA ASP A 68 -14.29 -18.85 24.26
C ASP A 68 -12.79 -18.93 24.02
N PHE A 69 -12.12 -17.80 24.24
CA PHE A 69 -10.66 -17.75 24.37
C PHE A 69 -10.27 -18.22 25.77
N GLU A 70 -9.09 -18.82 25.87
CA GLU A 70 -8.45 -19.14 27.15
C GLU A 70 -7.38 -18.11 27.49
N LYS A 71 -7.42 -17.59 28.74
CA LYS A 71 -6.37 -16.73 29.25
C LYS A 71 -5.07 -17.51 29.41
N ARG A 72 -3.98 -17.03 28.81
CA ARG A 72 -2.68 -17.72 28.84
C ARG A 72 -1.66 -17.06 29.75
N GLU A 73 -1.46 -15.77 29.62
CA GLU A 73 -0.40 -15.09 30.35
C GLU A 73 -0.71 -13.62 30.61
N MET A 74 0.02 -13.05 31.57
CA MET A 74 0.07 -11.63 31.84
C MET A 74 1.39 -11.09 31.33
N LEU A 75 1.35 -10.05 30.51
CA LEU A 75 2.53 -9.42 29.92
C LEU A 75 2.66 -7.98 30.41
N TRP A 76 3.89 -7.53 30.64
CA TRP A 76 4.17 -6.11 30.83
C TRP A 76 4.26 -5.44 29.46
N ASP A 77 3.49 -4.38 29.27
CA ASP A 77 3.55 -3.56 28.07
C ASP A 77 4.07 -2.16 28.38
N THR A 78 5.23 -1.82 27.83
CA THR A 78 5.92 -0.54 28.09
C THR A 78 5.19 0.64 27.47
N LEU A 79 4.45 0.46 26.37
CA LEU A 79 3.75 1.55 25.69
C LEU A 79 2.52 2.00 26.47
N VAL A 80 1.76 1.08 27.03
CA VAL A 80 0.61 1.43 27.90
C VAL A 80 1.02 1.60 29.37
N TRP A 81 2.28 1.29 29.69
CA TRP A 81 2.86 1.33 31.03
C TRP A 81 2.00 0.55 32.04
N GLY A 82 1.72 -0.71 31.70
CA GLY A 82 0.83 -1.56 32.48
C GLY A 82 0.88 -3.02 32.05
N TYR A 83 0.09 -3.84 32.75
CA TYR A 83 -0.07 -5.24 32.39
C TYR A 83 -1.18 -5.40 31.35
N VAL A 84 -0.93 -6.22 30.33
CA VAL A 84 -1.92 -6.68 29.36
C VAL A 84 -2.10 -8.18 29.48
N GLU A 85 -3.29 -8.66 29.20
CA GLU A 85 -3.62 -10.08 29.22
C GLU A 85 -3.58 -10.64 27.81
N LYS A 86 -2.85 -11.75 27.62
CA LYS A 86 -2.89 -12.50 26.37
C LYS A 86 -3.85 -13.67 26.48
N TRP A 87 -4.75 -13.76 25.52
CA TRP A 87 -5.74 -14.81 25.38
C TRP A 87 -5.58 -15.51 24.03
N THR A 88 -5.85 -16.82 23.96
CA THR A 88 -5.71 -17.62 22.75
C THR A 88 -6.92 -18.52 22.53
N LEU A 89 -7.25 -18.75 21.25
CA LEU A 89 -8.26 -19.71 20.82
C LEU A 89 -7.69 -20.50 19.65
N THR A 90 -7.72 -21.83 19.72
CA THR A 90 -7.29 -22.69 18.62
C THR A 90 -8.52 -23.26 17.91
N LEU A 91 -8.64 -22.94 16.63
CA LEU A 91 -9.63 -23.50 15.72
C LEU A 91 -9.07 -24.79 15.10
N ALA A 92 -9.93 -25.79 14.90
CA ALA A 92 -9.56 -26.96 14.12
C ALA A 92 -9.27 -26.57 12.67
N GLY A 93 -8.35 -27.28 12.03
CA GLY A 93 -8.03 -27.11 10.61
C GLY A 93 -9.27 -27.15 9.74
N LYS A 94 -9.22 -26.44 8.60
CA LYS A 94 -10.32 -26.33 7.65
C LYS A 94 -9.87 -26.84 6.28
N PRO A 95 -10.81 -27.33 5.44
CA PRO A 95 -10.48 -27.75 4.09
C PRO A 95 -10.06 -26.58 3.20
N ASP A 96 -9.38 -26.91 2.10
CA ASP A 96 -8.98 -25.98 1.04
C ASP A 96 -10.15 -25.13 0.54
N GLY A 97 -9.91 -23.86 0.25
CA GLY A 97 -10.92 -22.91 -0.24
C GLY A 97 -11.86 -22.36 0.85
N THR A 98 -11.60 -22.64 2.13
CA THR A 98 -12.41 -22.10 3.23
C THR A 98 -12.04 -20.66 3.54
N VAL A 99 -13.03 -19.76 3.57
CA VAL A 99 -12.86 -18.40 4.11
C VAL A 99 -13.51 -18.34 5.49
N ILE A 100 -12.70 -18.04 6.50
CA ILE A 100 -13.15 -17.88 7.89
C ILE A 100 -13.34 -16.38 8.15
N ARG A 101 -14.58 -16.00 8.57
CA ARG A 101 -14.92 -14.62 8.94
C ARG A 101 -15.36 -14.58 10.39
N TYR A 102 -14.78 -13.68 11.17
CA TYR A 102 -15.02 -13.62 12.59
C TYR A 102 -14.90 -12.20 13.13
N ARG A 103 -15.45 -11.99 14.33
CA ARG A 103 -15.21 -10.83 15.19
C ARG A 103 -14.77 -11.30 16.55
N ILE A 104 -14.14 -10.43 17.30
CA ILE A 104 -13.66 -10.74 18.64
C ILE A 104 -14.19 -9.69 19.60
N SER A 105 -14.66 -10.11 20.78
CA SER A 105 -15.10 -9.20 21.83
C SER A 105 -14.67 -9.68 23.22
N ALA A 106 -14.58 -8.72 24.13
CA ALA A 106 -14.44 -8.94 25.56
C ALA A 106 -15.74 -8.58 26.28
N ILE A 107 -16.22 -9.47 27.11
CA ILE A 107 -17.47 -9.31 27.89
C ILE A 107 -17.07 -9.17 29.37
N GLU A 108 -17.42 -8.05 29.98
CA GLU A 108 -17.18 -7.80 31.40
C GLU A 108 -18.25 -8.44 32.30
N ALA A 109 -18.02 -8.49 33.60
CA ALA A 109 -18.92 -9.15 34.56
C ALA A 109 -20.33 -8.52 34.64
N ASP A 110 -20.46 -7.24 34.26
CA ASP A 110 -21.70 -6.51 34.18
C ASP A 110 -22.48 -6.71 32.86
N GLY A 111 -21.87 -7.51 31.94
CA GLY A 111 -22.42 -7.80 30.62
C GLY A 111 -22.07 -6.77 29.54
N ARG A 112 -21.29 -5.76 29.85
CA ARG A 112 -20.79 -4.81 28.86
C ARG A 112 -19.84 -5.52 27.90
N GLU A 113 -20.06 -5.36 26.61
CA GLU A 113 -19.30 -5.98 25.54
C GLU A 113 -18.51 -4.92 24.77
N THR A 114 -17.20 -5.16 24.58
CA THR A 114 -16.30 -4.32 23.82
C THR A 114 -15.68 -5.15 22.70
N PHE A 115 -15.80 -4.70 21.46
CA PHE A 115 -15.29 -5.40 20.29
C PHE A 115 -13.85 -4.98 19.97
N ALA A 116 -13.10 -5.92 19.40
CA ALA A 116 -11.78 -5.65 18.84
C ALA A 116 -11.90 -4.69 17.66
N ASP A 117 -11.03 -3.70 17.64
CA ASP A 117 -10.93 -2.71 16.58
C ASP A 117 -9.53 -2.73 15.94
N PHE A 118 -9.40 -2.06 14.80
CA PHE A 118 -8.15 -1.87 14.09
C PHE A 118 -7.95 -0.35 13.90
N PRO A 119 -7.24 0.32 14.82
CA PRO A 119 -7.04 1.76 14.73
C PRO A 119 -6.25 2.11 13.48
N GLU A 120 -6.76 3.04 12.71
CA GLU A 120 -6.14 3.52 11.49
C GLU A 120 -5.14 4.66 11.78
N VAL A 121 -4.07 4.71 11.01
CA VAL A 121 -3.07 5.77 11.11
C VAL A 121 -3.67 7.15 10.80
N GLN A 122 -4.59 7.22 9.85
CA GLN A 122 -5.30 8.45 9.49
C GLN A 122 -6.04 9.05 10.67
N THR A 123 -6.82 8.25 11.41
CA THR A 123 -7.54 8.73 12.61
C THR A 123 -6.57 9.30 13.65
N SER A 124 -5.42 8.67 13.85
CA SER A 124 -4.40 9.18 14.79
C SER A 124 -3.83 10.53 14.34
N ILE A 125 -3.60 10.73 13.04
CA ILE A 125 -3.13 12.00 12.46
C ILE A 125 -4.20 13.09 12.63
N GLU A 126 -5.44 12.82 12.30
CA GLU A 126 -6.55 13.78 12.38
C GLU A 126 -6.76 14.29 13.80
N ILE A 127 -6.79 13.39 14.78
CA ILE A 127 -6.95 13.74 16.19
C ILE A 127 -5.75 14.56 16.68
N ALA A 128 -4.53 14.16 16.34
CA ALA A 128 -3.32 14.87 16.75
C ALA A 128 -3.21 16.27 16.12
N THR A 129 -3.56 16.40 14.83
CA THR A 129 -3.60 17.68 14.13
C THR A 129 -4.64 18.61 14.74
N SER A 130 -5.83 18.10 14.99
CA SER A 130 -6.91 18.85 15.64
C SER A 130 -6.51 19.36 17.03
N ALA A 131 -5.87 18.52 17.85
CA ALA A 131 -5.38 18.91 19.16
C ALA A 131 -4.29 20.00 19.07
N PHE A 132 -3.37 19.87 18.12
CA PHE A 132 -2.30 20.86 17.87
C PHE A 132 -2.89 22.24 17.56
N PHE A 133 -3.86 22.34 16.65
CA PHE A 133 -4.48 23.61 16.28
C PHE A 133 -5.29 24.24 17.42
N ARG A 134 -5.83 23.42 18.34
CA ARG A 134 -6.52 23.92 19.53
C ARG A 134 -5.57 24.29 20.68
N GLY A 135 -4.26 24.06 20.53
CA GLY A 135 -3.29 24.30 21.60
C GLY A 135 -3.43 23.33 22.78
N GLU A 136 -4.05 22.17 22.54
CA GLU A 136 -4.26 21.13 23.54
C GLU A 136 -3.07 20.15 23.56
N SER A 137 -2.87 19.47 24.67
CA SER A 137 -1.98 18.30 24.71
C SER A 137 -2.57 17.19 23.84
N LEU A 138 -1.69 16.33 23.26
CA LEU A 138 -2.15 15.16 22.51
C LEU A 138 -3.16 14.35 23.32
N PRO A 139 -4.36 14.11 22.77
CA PRO A 139 -5.40 13.41 23.51
C PRO A 139 -5.01 11.96 23.78
N ASP A 140 -5.59 11.44 24.83
CA ASP A 140 -5.54 10.03 25.14
C ASP A 140 -6.52 9.31 24.20
N LEU A 141 -6.03 8.87 23.03
CA LEU A 141 -6.88 8.23 22.04
C LEU A 141 -7.53 6.98 22.62
N GLN A 142 -8.85 6.99 22.66
CA GLN A 142 -9.61 5.78 22.95
C GLN A 142 -9.70 4.92 21.68
N PRO A 143 -9.70 3.59 21.78
CA PRO A 143 -10.05 2.74 20.64
C PRO A 143 -11.39 3.21 20.09
N GLY A 144 -11.50 3.28 18.75
CA GLY A 144 -12.74 3.70 18.10
C GLY A 144 -13.90 2.84 18.57
N ASP A 145 -14.97 3.48 19.04
CA ASP A 145 -16.17 2.79 19.49
C ASP A 145 -17.03 2.43 18.26
N ARG A 146 -16.52 1.52 17.43
CA ARG A 146 -17.35 0.88 16.42
C ARG A 146 -18.22 -0.13 17.15
N ALA A 147 -19.50 0.13 17.27
CA ALA A 147 -20.46 -0.67 18.04
C ALA A 147 -20.47 -2.19 17.73
N LYS A 148 -19.82 -2.61 16.65
CA LYS A 148 -19.68 -4.03 16.25
C LYS A 148 -18.24 -4.47 16.05
N GLY A 149 -17.25 -3.59 16.20
CA GLY A 149 -15.83 -3.86 15.93
C GLY A 149 -15.52 -4.21 14.47
N ASN A 150 -14.26 -4.45 14.17
CA ASN A 150 -13.83 -4.90 12.85
C ASN A 150 -14.22 -6.36 12.59
N ALA A 151 -14.62 -6.65 11.38
CA ALA A 151 -14.64 -8.01 10.86
C ALA A 151 -13.21 -8.38 10.43
N PHE A 152 -12.80 -9.58 10.81
CA PHE A 152 -11.55 -10.20 10.38
C PHE A 152 -11.86 -11.35 9.43
N ALA A 153 -11.00 -11.57 8.44
CA ALA A 153 -11.11 -12.71 7.55
C ALA A 153 -9.73 -13.31 7.27
N LEU A 154 -9.72 -14.61 7.07
CA LEU A 154 -8.56 -15.33 6.56
C LEU A 154 -9.04 -16.42 5.59
N SER A 155 -8.22 -16.74 4.61
CA SER A 155 -8.42 -17.90 3.74
C SER A 155 -7.57 -19.07 4.22
N VAL A 156 -8.07 -20.27 3.97
CA VAL A 156 -7.32 -21.51 4.10
C VAL A 156 -7.22 -22.09 2.71
N ASP A 157 -6.04 -22.05 2.13
CA ASP A 157 -5.82 -22.42 0.75
C ASP A 157 -4.37 -22.86 0.49
N THR A 158 -4.09 -23.25 -0.75
CA THR A 158 -2.76 -23.62 -1.22
C THR A 158 -2.13 -22.58 -2.13
N LEU A 159 -2.79 -21.42 -2.28
CA LEU A 159 -2.29 -20.34 -3.10
C LEU A 159 -1.00 -19.74 -2.49
N THR A 160 -0.14 -19.25 -3.36
CA THR A 160 1.12 -18.61 -3.00
C THR A 160 1.35 -17.39 -3.88
N PRO A 161 2.18 -16.43 -3.42
CA PRO A 161 2.65 -15.37 -4.30
C PRO A 161 3.30 -15.94 -5.57
N PRO A 162 3.14 -15.29 -6.73
CA PRO A 162 3.62 -15.83 -8.00
C PRO A 162 5.16 -15.84 -8.05
N GLU A 163 5.73 -16.96 -8.46
CA GLU A 163 7.18 -17.16 -8.50
C GLU A 163 7.89 -16.11 -9.37
N TRP A 164 7.26 -15.68 -10.48
CA TRP A 164 7.85 -14.67 -11.36
C TRP A 164 8.09 -13.34 -10.63
N ALA A 165 7.25 -12.97 -9.66
CA ALA A 165 7.36 -11.71 -8.94
C ALA A 165 8.61 -11.65 -8.05
N LYS A 166 9.06 -12.78 -7.50
CA LYS A 166 10.33 -12.85 -6.74
C LYS A 166 11.53 -12.45 -7.57
N HIS A 167 11.47 -12.70 -8.89
CA HIS A 167 12.54 -12.44 -9.85
C HIS A 167 12.28 -11.20 -10.72
N ALA A 168 11.24 -10.44 -10.43
CA ALA A 168 10.92 -9.23 -11.15
C ALA A 168 11.99 -8.14 -10.93
N VAL A 169 12.19 -7.34 -11.97
CA VAL A 169 12.77 -6.01 -11.89
C VAL A 169 11.66 -5.06 -12.33
N ILE A 170 11.11 -4.34 -11.39
CA ILE A 170 9.94 -3.51 -11.61
C ILE A 170 10.37 -2.10 -12.02
N TYR A 171 9.75 -1.55 -13.04
CA TYR A 171 9.95 -0.17 -13.47
C TYR A 171 8.66 0.62 -13.28
N GLN A 172 8.68 1.59 -12.37
CA GLN A 172 7.54 2.45 -12.12
C GLN A 172 7.49 3.56 -13.16
N VAL A 173 6.43 3.57 -13.96
CA VAL A 173 6.16 4.58 -14.98
C VAL A 173 5.07 5.52 -14.51
N PHE A 174 5.38 6.81 -14.34
CA PHE A 174 4.37 7.85 -14.18
C PHE A 174 3.92 8.28 -15.58
N VAL A 175 2.78 7.75 -16.04
CA VAL A 175 2.37 7.77 -17.45
C VAL A 175 2.37 9.18 -18.05
N ASP A 176 1.76 10.16 -17.36
CA ASP A 176 1.70 11.55 -17.85
C ASP A 176 3.07 12.20 -18.06
N ARG A 177 4.12 11.68 -17.41
CA ARG A 177 5.48 12.24 -17.38
C ARG A 177 6.49 11.41 -18.16
N PHE A 178 6.08 10.29 -18.75
CA PHE A 178 7.03 9.34 -19.33
C PHE A 178 7.37 9.64 -20.79
N PHE A 179 6.37 9.60 -21.68
CA PHE A 179 6.56 9.95 -23.09
C PHE A 179 5.22 10.22 -23.79
N PRO A 180 5.08 11.27 -24.62
CA PRO A 180 3.83 11.58 -25.30
C PRO A 180 3.43 10.52 -26.34
N GLY A 181 4.37 10.04 -27.15
CA GLY A 181 4.13 9.07 -28.22
C GLY A 181 3.33 9.59 -29.40
N LYS A 182 3.19 8.78 -30.45
CA LYS A 182 2.45 9.10 -31.70
C LYS A 182 2.90 10.41 -32.36
N GLY A 183 4.20 10.77 -32.20
CA GLY A 183 4.74 12.00 -32.77
C GLY A 183 4.27 13.29 -32.10
N ASN A 184 3.61 13.19 -30.93
CA ASN A 184 3.21 14.37 -30.16
C ASN A 184 4.38 14.95 -29.38
N ASP A 185 4.36 16.26 -29.18
CA ASP A 185 5.26 16.97 -28.28
C ASP A 185 4.71 16.99 -26.84
N TRP A 186 5.61 17.26 -25.88
CA TRP A 186 5.23 17.54 -24.52
C TRP A 186 4.33 18.79 -24.43
N LYS A 187 3.23 18.68 -23.69
CA LYS A 187 2.50 19.87 -23.27
C LYS A 187 3.34 20.70 -22.31
N GLN A 188 3.06 21.99 -22.26
CA GLN A 188 3.78 22.96 -21.41
C GLN A 188 2.79 23.57 -20.41
N PRO A 189 2.40 22.87 -19.35
CA PRO A 189 1.57 23.45 -18.29
C PRO A 189 2.34 24.51 -17.50
N ASP A 190 1.62 25.38 -16.77
CA ASP A 190 2.21 26.44 -15.98
C ASP A 190 3.06 25.92 -14.81
N ASP A 191 2.72 24.74 -14.28
CA ASP A 191 3.42 24.11 -13.17
C ASP A 191 3.36 22.57 -13.25
N LEU A 192 3.94 21.90 -12.24
CA LEU A 192 3.96 20.42 -12.15
C LEU A 192 2.61 19.80 -11.78
N LEU A 193 1.57 20.57 -11.49
CA LEU A 193 0.22 20.07 -11.24
C LEU A 193 -0.59 19.88 -12.53
N GLY A 194 -0.14 20.48 -13.63
CA GLY A 194 -0.76 20.31 -14.94
C GLY A 194 -0.39 18.99 -15.63
N PHE A 195 -1.07 18.71 -16.74
CA PHE A 195 -0.83 17.53 -17.57
C PHE A 195 0.26 17.81 -18.62
N PHE A 196 1.29 16.94 -18.66
CA PHE A 196 2.40 17.03 -19.62
C PHE A 196 2.15 16.22 -20.90
N GLY A 197 1.19 15.32 -20.88
CA GLY A 197 0.71 14.63 -22.07
C GLY A 197 1.43 13.33 -22.41
N GLY A 198 2.10 12.69 -21.46
CA GLY A 198 2.52 11.31 -21.62
C GLY A 198 1.32 10.38 -21.78
N THR A 199 1.48 9.29 -22.56
CA THR A 199 0.40 8.36 -22.90
C THR A 199 0.86 6.90 -22.83
N LEU A 200 -0.10 5.96 -22.85
CA LEU A 200 0.21 4.53 -22.97
C LEU A 200 0.85 4.19 -24.33
N TRP A 201 0.47 4.93 -25.39
CA TRP A 201 1.15 4.82 -26.68
C TRP A 201 2.63 5.23 -26.57
N GLY A 202 2.92 6.24 -25.76
CA GLY A 202 4.30 6.64 -25.49
C GLY A 202 5.06 5.54 -24.72
N VAL A 203 4.41 4.84 -23.79
CA VAL A 203 5.03 3.69 -23.11
C VAL A 203 5.33 2.58 -24.10
N ILE A 204 4.41 2.27 -25.03
CA ILE A 204 4.63 1.27 -26.11
C ILE A 204 5.86 1.63 -26.95
N GLU A 205 6.02 2.87 -27.37
CA GLU A 205 7.18 3.33 -28.15
C GLU A 205 8.51 3.23 -27.39
N LYS A 206 8.46 3.13 -26.08
CA LYS A 206 9.65 3.00 -25.21
C LYS A 206 9.86 1.60 -24.65
N LEU A 207 9.08 0.60 -25.07
CA LEU A 207 9.25 -0.78 -24.61
C LEU A 207 10.64 -1.36 -24.94
N ASP A 208 11.22 -0.99 -26.08
CA ASP A 208 12.58 -1.43 -26.44
C ASP A 208 13.63 -0.87 -25.47
N TYR A 209 13.46 0.39 -25.01
CA TYR A 209 14.32 0.97 -23.97
C TYR A 209 14.15 0.24 -22.63
N ILE A 210 12.93 -0.06 -22.23
CA ILE A 210 12.61 -0.75 -20.98
C ILE A 210 13.16 -2.19 -21.01
N GLU A 211 13.02 -2.89 -22.14
CA GLU A 211 13.58 -4.23 -22.33
C GLU A 211 15.12 -4.22 -22.30
N ASP A 212 15.75 -3.25 -22.97
CA ASP A 212 17.21 -3.08 -23.02
C ASP A 212 17.80 -2.69 -21.65
N LEU A 213 17.04 -1.97 -20.82
CA LEU A 213 17.39 -1.73 -19.41
C LEU A 213 17.41 -3.03 -18.60
N GLY A 214 16.71 -4.06 -19.06
CA GLY A 214 16.59 -5.34 -18.38
C GLY A 214 15.39 -5.48 -17.47
N VAL A 215 14.40 -4.59 -17.55
CA VAL A 215 13.15 -4.66 -16.83
C VAL A 215 12.25 -5.77 -17.38
N ASN A 216 11.51 -6.45 -16.51
CA ASN A 216 10.54 -7.48 -16.89
C ASN A 216 9.17 -7.29 -16.22
N CYS A 217 8.95 -6.16 -15.55
CA CYS A 217 7.66 -5.79 -14.97
C CYS A 217 7.52 -4.27 -14.96
N ILE A 218 6.42 -3.74 -15.46
CA ILE A 218 6.08 -2.32 -15.45
C ILE A 218 4.95 -2.10 -14.45
N TRP A 219 5.12 -1.15 -13.54
CA TRP A 219 4.04 -0.60 -12.74
C TRP A 219 3.65 0.75 -13.31
N LEU A 220 2.43 0.88 -13.81
CA LEU A 220 1.85 2.13 -14.33
C LEU A 220 1.22 2.91 -13.17
N SER A 221 1.49 4.23 -13.05
CA SER A 221 0.68 5.13 -12.23
C SER A 221 -0.80 5.06 -12.64
N PRO A 222 -1.76 5.54 -11.81
CA PRO A 222 -3.18 5.42 -12.14
C PRO A 222 -3.50 5.94 -13.55
N ILE A 223 -4.22 5.13 -14.33
CA ILE A 223 -4.54 5.41 -15.74
C ILE A 223 -6.03 5.70 -15.98
N PHE A 224 -6.83 5.68 -14.92
CA PHE A 224 -8.26 5.92 -14.97
C PHE A 224 -8.58 7.39 -15.19
N ASP A 225 -9.83 7.69 -15.56
CA ASP A 225 -10.23 9.08 -15.69
C ASP A 225 -10.24 9.78 -14.34
N SER A 226 -9.67 11.00 -14.30
CA SER A 226 -9.42 11.74 -13.08
C SER A 226 -9.24 13.23 -13.40
N PRO A 227 -9.70 14.15 -12.55
CA PRO A 227 -9.46 15.57 -12.73
C PRO A 227 -8.01 15.99 -12.47
N SER A 228 -7.24 15.16 -11.75
CA SER A 228 -5.85 15.46 -11.41
C SER A 228 -4.83 14.74 -12.29
N HIS A 229 -3.62 15.30 -12.36
CA HIS A 229 -2.50 14.69 -13.09
C HIS A 229 -1.98 13.39 -12.45
N HIS A 230 -2.28 13.17 -11.17
CA HIS A 230 -1.81 11.99 -10.45
C HIS A 230 -2.73 10.78 -10.60
N GLY A 231 -4.03 11.00 -10.86
CA GLY A 231 -4.98 9.93 -11.15
C GLY A 231 -5.55 9.19 -9.93
N TYR A 232 -5.15 9.57 -8.69
CA TYR A 232 -5.62 8.88 -7.48
C TYR A 232 -7.06 9.26 -7.08
N ASP A 233 -7.63 10.32 -7.64
CA ASP A 233 -9.02 10.76 -7.49
C ASP A 233 -9.84 10.37 -8.74
N ALA A 234 -9.98 9.07 -8.98
CA ALA A 234 -10.63 8.53 -10.17
C ALA A 234 -12.13 8.88 -10.24
N THR A 235 -12.59 9.34 -11.39
CA THR A 235 -14.01 9.59 -11.73
C THR A 235 -14.66 8.42 -12.45
N ASP A 236 -13.86 7.48 -12.96
CA ASP A 236 -14.29 6.23 -13.59
C ASP A 236 -13.20 5.18 -13.35
N ILE A 237 -13.56 4.01 -12.77
CA ILE A 237 -12.63 2.93 -12.49
C ILE A 237 -12.75 1.74 -13.47
N TYR A 238 -13.54 1.89 -14.53
CA TYR A 238 -13.78 0.86 -15.55
C TYR A 238 -13.26 1.24 -16.93
N ASN A 239 -12.77 2.47 -17.12
CA ASN A 239 -12.21 2.92 -18.38
C ASN A 239 -10.86 3.61 -18.18
N VAL A 240 -9.95 3.37 -19.11
CA VAL A 240 -8.72 4.14 -19.23
C VAL A 240 -9.04 5.54 -19.73
N ALA A 241 -8.47 6.56 -19.10
CA ALA A 241 -8.65 7.94 -19.52
C ALA A 241 -8.26 8.14 -21.00
N GLU A 242 -9.12 8.84 -21.76
CA GLU A 242 -8.89 9.14 -23.18
C GLU A 242 -7.55 9.87 -23.41
N ARG A 243 -7.14 10.73 -22.46
CA ARG A 243 -5.84 11.41 -22.51
C ARG A 243 -4.64 10.47 -22.50
N TYR A 244 -4.79 9.25 -21.99
CA TYR A 244 -3.75 8.21 -22.00
C TYR A 244 -3.89 7.27 -23.21
N GLY A 245 -4.94 7.40 -24.02
CA GLY A 245 -5.20 6.63 -25.23
C GLY A 245 -6.32 5.61 -25.11
N GLY A 246 -7.11 5.69 -24.03
CA GLY A 246 -8.27 4.84 -23.81
C GLY A 246 -7.95 3.35 -23.64
N ASN A 247 -9.00 2.54 -23.61
CA ASN A 247 -8.90 1.10 -23.45
C ASN A 247 -8.09 0.43 -24.57
N GLU A 248 -8.16 0.96 -25.81
CA GLU A 248 -7.37 0.45 -26.94
C GLU A 248 -5.87 0.52 -26.68
N ALA A 249 -5.40 1.63 -26.09
CA ALA A 249 -3.97 1.79 -25.79
C ALA A 249 -3.50 0.81 -24.70
N LEU A 250 -4.34 0.50 -23.72
CA LEU A 250 -3.99 -0.48 -22.67
C LEU A 250 -3.91 -1.89 -23.26
N HIS A 251 -4.87 -2.32 -24.07
CA HIS A 251 -4.79 -3.61 -24.78
C HIS A 251 -3.50 -3.71 -25.59
N ALA A 252 -3.22 -2.69 -26.42
CA ALA A 252 -2.00 -2.67 -27.23
C ALA A 252 -0.72 -2.70 -26.39
N LEU A 253 -0.71 -2.02 -25.23
CA LEU A 253 0.44 -2.03 -24.32
C LEU A 253 0.65 -3.41 -23.70
N VAL A 254 -0.41 -4.03 -23.18
CA VAL A 254 -0.31 -5.36 -22.55
C VAL A 254 0.17 -6.39 -23.55
N ASP A 255 -0.42 -6.42 -24.76
CA ASP A 255 0.00 -7.33 -25.84
C ASP A 255 1.49 -7.13 -26.22
N ALA A 256 1.91 -5.89 -26.40
CA ALA A 256 3.28 -5.56 -26.77
C ALA A 256 4.30 -5.85 -25.67
N ALA A 257 3.91 -5.66 -24.40
CA ALA A 257 4.72 -5.97 -23.23
C ALA A 257 4.86 -7.50 -23.03
N HIS A 258 3.74 -8.22 -23.10
CA HIS A 258 3.73 -9.69 -22.96
C HIS A 258 4.54 -10.38 -24.09
N ALA A 259 4.49 -9.86 -25.32
CA ALA A 259 5.34 -10.35 -26.42
C ALA A 259 6.85 -10.24 -26.09
N ARG A 260 7.24 -9.30 -25.22
CA ARG A 260 8.60 -9.10 -24.69
C ARG A 260 8.83 -9.79 -23.33
N ARG A 261 7.85 -10.52 -22.81
CA ARG A 261 7.86 -11.11 -21.46
C ARG A 261 8.00 -10.06 -20.35
N ILE A 262 7.41 -8.91 -20.55
CA ILE A 262 7.28 -7.83 -19.58
C ILE A 262 5.86 -7.88 -19.01
N ARG A 263 5.73 -7.99 -17.70
CA ARG A 263 4.45 -7.97 -16.96
C ARG A 263 3.95 -6.55 -16.77
N ILE A 264 2.64 -6.36 -16.70
CA ILE A 264 1.99 -5.06 -16.46
C ILE A 264 1.20 -5.09 -15.16
N LEU A 265 1.53 -4.18 -14.26
CA LEU A 265 0.80 -3.93 -13.01
C LEU A 265 0.14 -2.55 -13.08
N LEU A 266 -1.12 -2.48 -12.68
CA LEU A 266 -1.82 -1.20 -12.54
C LEU A 266 -1.69 -0.69 -11.10
N ASP A 267 -1.64 0.63 -10.95
CA ASP A 267 -1.90 1.27 -9.65
C ASP A 267 -3.42 1.33 -9.44
N PHE A 268 -3.90 0.73 -8.35
CA PHE A 268 -5.32 0.59 -8.10
C PHE A 268 -5.69 1.13 -6.74
N VAL A 269 -6.60 2.13 -6.74
CA VAL A 269 -7.05 2.83 -5.53
C VAL A 269 -8.32 2.17 -5.00
N CYS A 270 -8.21 1.44 -3.89
CA CYS A 270 -9.38 0.84 -3.25
C CYS A 270 -9.95 1.70 -2.12
N SER A 271 -9.19 2.61 -1.54
CA SER A 271 -9.63 3.33 -0.34
C SER A 271 -10.67 4.41 -0.62
N HIS A 272 -10.58 5.09 -1.73
CA HIS A 272 -11.39 6.27 -2.08
C HIS A 272 -11.60 6.40 -3.59
N ILE A 273 -12.51 7.29 -3.96
CA ILE A 273 -12.75 7.71 -5.35
C ILE A 273 -12.81 9.25 -5.40
N SER A 274 -12.99 9.85 -6.57
CA SER A 274 -13.21 11.29 -6.71
C SER A 274 -14.57 11.72 -6.12
N ASP A 275 -14.64 12.94 -5.59
CA ASP A 275 -15.92 13.62 -5.29
C ASP A 275 -16.76 13.88 -6.55
N GLU A 276 -16.12 13.91 -7.72
CA GLU A 276 -16.77 14.02 -9.02
C GLU A 276 -17.24 12.66 -9.60
N HIS A 277 -16.89 11.54 -8.92
CA HIS A 277 -17.36 10.22 -9.38
C HIS A 277 -18.88 10.12 -9.27
N PRO A 278 -19.61 9.65 -10.34
CA PRO A 278 -21.07 9.62 -10.34
C PRO A 278 -21.71 8.92 -9.13
N VAL A 279 -21.08 7.85 -8.64
CA VAL A 279 -21.54 7.11 -7.45
C VAL A 279 -21.51 7.99 -6.20
N PHE A 280 -20.43 8.76 -5.99
CA PHE A 280 -20.35 9.66 -4.84
C PHE A 280 -21.21 10.89 -5.03
N ALA A 281 -21.22 11.48 -6.21
CA ALA A 281 -22.04 12.66 -6.52
C ALA A 281 -23.54 12.41 -6.25
N ASP A 282 -24.06 11.24 -6.64
CA ASP A 282 -25.44 10.83 -6.33
C ASP A 282 -25.63 10.58 -4.84
N ALA A 283 -24.72 9.84 -4.19
CA ALA A 283 -24.78 9.58 -2.74
C ALA A 283 -24.76 10.87 -1.91
N HIS A 284 -23.98 11.88 -2.33
CA HIS A 284 -23.85 13.14 -1.62
C HIS A 284 -25.07 14.04 -1.81
N ALA A 285 -25.60 14.11 -3.02
CA ALA A 285 -26.73 14.99 -3.37
C ALA A 285 -28.10 14.44 -2.94
N ASN A 286 -28.22 13.10 -2.78
CA ASN A 286 -29.50 12.44 -2.57
C ASN A 286 -29.41 11.48 -1.37
N GLU A 287 -30.11 11.80 -0.26
CA GLU A 287 -30.17 10.96 0.92
C GLU A 287 -30.83 9.59 0.67
N ASP A 288 -31.69 9.48 -0.33
CA ASP A 288 -32.35 8.23 -0.74
C ASP A 288 -31.55 7.46 -1.81
N SER A 289 -30.31 7.87 -2.12
CA SER A 289 -29.45 7.20 -3.09
C SER A 289 -29.14 5.77 -2.69
N LEU A 290 -29.14 4.87 -3.67
CA LEU A 290 -28.70 3.48 -3.49
C LEU A 290 -27.22 3.38 -3.07
N TYR A 291 -26.45 4.46 -3.26
CA TYR A 291 -25.03 4.55 -2.90
C TYR A 291 -24.80 5.28 -1.58
N ARG A 292 -25.87 5.79 -0.91
CA ARG A 292 -25.71 6.56 0.31
C ARG A 292 -24.87 5.84 1.37
N ASP A 293 -25.19 4.58 1.61
CA ASP A 293 -24.52 3.73 2.62
C ASP A 293 -23.18 3.15 2.14
N TRP A 294 -22.69 3.57 0.95
CA TRP A 294 -21.34 3.24 0.50
C TRP A 294 -20.28 4.16 1.10
N PHE A 295 -20.72 5.25 1.73
CA PHE A 295 -19.88 6.27 2.34
C PHE A 295 -20.34 6.56 3.76
N SER A 296 -19.41 6.97 4.62
CA SER A 296 -19.72 7.39 5.98
C SER A 296 -19.86 8.91 6.02
N PHE A 297 -21.10 9.39 6.10
CA PHE A 297 -21.40 10.81 6.26
C PHE A 297 -21.40 11.16 7.76
N ASP A 298 -20.87 12.34 8.12
CA ASP A 298 -20.69 12.80 9.49
C ASP A 298 -20.86 14.32 9.61
N ASP A 299 -20.73 14.86 10.83
CA ASP A 299 -20.84 16.29 11.13
C ASP A 299 -19.49 17.04 11.05
N SER A 300 -18.47 16.46 10.40
CA SER A 300 -17.19 17.13 10.18
C SER A 300 -17.31 18.29 9.18
N GLU A 301 -16.29 19.14 9.08
CA GLU A 301 -16.27 20.26 8.12
C GLU A 301 -16.44 19.77 6.67
N VAL A 302 -15.90 18.59 6.34
CA VAL A 302 -16.05 17.96 5.02
C VAL A 302 -17.41 17.31 4.86
N GLY A 303 -18.06 16.87 5.96
CA GLY A 303 -19.37 16.22 5.99
C GLY A 303 -19.35 14.71 5.68
N TYR A 304 -18.20 14.13 5.47
CA TYR A 304 -18.02 12.69 5.21
C TYR A 304 -16.58 12.26 5.43
N ARG A 305 -16.39 10.98 5.65
CA ARG A 305 -15.06 10.38 5.76
C ARG A 305 -14.32 10.47 4.42
N SER A 306 -13.14 11.07 4.44
CA SER A 306 -12.32 11.29 3.26
C SER A 306 -10.84 10.98 3.53
N PHE A 307 -10.07 10.77 2.46
CA PHE A 307 -8.64 10.50 2.54
C PHE A 307 -7.90 11.73 3.11
N PHE A 308 -7.37 11.60 4.33
CA PHE A 308 -6.69 12.65 5.09
C PHE A 308 -7.43 14.00 5.13
N GLY A 309 -8.76 13.97 5.22
CA GLY A 309 -9.59 15.17 5.26
C GLY A 309 -9.70 15.91 3.92
N SER A 310 -9.22 15.32 2.82
CA SER A 310 -9.39 15.90 1.48
C SER A 310 -10.84 15.76 1.01
N PRO A 311 -11.57 16.86 0.76
CA PRO A 311 -12.94 16.77 0.28
C PRO A 311 -13.05 16.15 -1.12
N ARG A 312 -11.95 16.07 -1.86
CA ARG A 312 -11.92 15.50 -3.21
C ARG A 312 -11.81 13.98 -3.25
N MET A 313 -11.59 13.32 -2.10
CA MET A 313 -11.27 11.90 -2.02
C MET A 313 -12.14 11.19 -0.97
N PRO A 314 -13.49 11.10 -1.18
CA PRO A 314 -14.39 10.39 -0.28
C PRO A 314 -14.03 8.91 -0.19
N GLN A 315 -13.94 8.38 1.04
CA GLN A 315 -13.59 6.99 1.32
C GLN A 315 -14.81 6.08 1.25
N LEU A 316 -14.62 4.92 0.65
CA LEU A 316 -15.64 3.86 0.59
C LEU A 316 -15.73 3.10 1.92
N ASP A 317 -16.94 2.76 2.33
CA ASP A 317 -17.22 1.91 3.50
C ASP A 317 -17.46 0.46 3.08
N TYR A 318 -16.46 -0.38 3.25
CA TYR A 318 -16.51 -1.79 2.89
C TYR A 318 -17.23 -2.69 3.91
N THR A 319 -17.85 -2.12 4.93
CA THR A 319 -18.88 -2.82 5.70
C THR A 319 -20.16 -2.98 4.87
N ASN A 320 -20.33 -2.13 3.83
CA ASN A 320 -21.38 -2.29 2.83
C ASN A 320 -20.98 -3.35 1.77
N PRO A 321 -21.73 -4.47 1.66
CA PRO A 321 -21.38 -5.55 0.73
C PRO A 321 -21.41 -5.16 -0.74
N ALA A 322 -22.28 -4.19 -1.13
CA ALA A 322 -22.39 -3.75 -2.51
C ALA A 322 -21.17 -2.91 -2.94
N ALA A 323 -20.72 -1.97 -2.07
CA ALA A 323 -19.50 -1.21 -2.29
C ALA A 323 -18.27 -2.12 -2.40
N ARG A 324 -18.15 -3.10 -1.48
CA ARG A 324 -17.11 -4.12 -1.50
C ARG A 324 -17.10 -4.90 -2.82
N LYS A 325 -18.25 -5.43 -3.20
CA LYS A 325 -18.38 -6.20 -4.44
C LYS A 325 -18.02 -5.39 -5.67
N TRP A 326 -18.50 -4.15 -5.75
CA TRP A 326 -18.24 -3.24 -6.88
C TRP A 326 -16.74 -3.01 -7.09
N MET A 327 -15.98 -2.73 -6.02
CA MET A 327 -14.55 -2.50 -6.12
C MET A 327 -13.78 -3.78 -6.49
N ILE A 328 -14.16 -4.92 -5.91
CA ILE A 328 -13.53 -6.22 -6.25
C ILE A 328 -13.86 -6.61 -7.70
N ASP A 329 -15.09 -6.40 -8.15
CA ASP A 329 -15.47 -6.67 -9.54
C ASP A 329 -14.69 -5.79 -10.53
N ALA A 330 -14.40 -4.53 -10.18
CA ALA A 330 -13.55 -3.67 -10.99
C ALA A 330 -12.11 -4.22 -11.11
N ALA A 331 -11.52 -4.68 -10.01
CA ALA A 331 -10.20 -5.31 -10.06
C ALA A 331 -10.21 -6.60 -10.91
N ARG A 332 -11.21 -7.45 -10.73
CA ARG A 332 -11.37 -8.67 -11.55
C ARG A 332 -11.56 -8.35 -13.03
N TYR A 333 -12.29 -7.28 -13.34
CA TYR A 333 -12.52 -6.82 -14.72
C TYR A 333 -11.21 -6.51 -15.45
N TRP A 334 -10.29 -5.76 -14.84
CA TRP A 334 -9.02 -5.41 -15.47
C TRP A 334 -8.12 -6.63 -15.74
N ILE A 335 -8.09 -7.60 -14.83
CA ILE A 335 -7.37 -8.86 -15.05
C ILE A 335 -8.01 -9.67 -16.18
N ARG A 336 -9.32 -9.83 -16.15
CA ARG A 336 -10.03 -10.68 -17.11
C ARG A 336 -10.06 -10.10 -18.52
N GLU A 337 -10.35 -8.80 -18.65
CA GLU A 337 -10.57 -8.17 -19.96
C GLU A 337 -9.25 -7.69 -20.60
N PHE A 338 -8.29 -7.28 -19.80
CA PHE A 338 -7.03 -6.70 -20.29
C PHE A 338 -5.81 -7.57 -20.05
N ASP A 339 -5.95 -8.70 -19.37
CA ASP A 339 -4.87 -9.63 -19.02
C ASP A 339 -3.71 -8.95 -18.25
N VAL A 340 -4.00 -7.91 -17.46
CA VAL A 340 -2.99 -7.31 -16.57
C VAL A 340 -2.51 -8.32 -15.53
N ASP A 341 -1.28 -8.16 -15.04
CA ASP A 341 -0.61 -9.16 -14.21
C ASP A 341 -0.77 -8.90 -12.71
N GLY A 342 -1.56 -7.91 -12.33
CA GLY A 342 -1.86 -7.58 -10.93
C GLY A 342 -1.81 -6.11 -10.62
N TYR A 343 -1.59 -5.78 -9.34
CA TYR A 343 -1.77 -4.44 -8.82
C TYR A 343 -0.71 -4.01 -7.81
N ARG A 344 -0.31 -2.74 -7.87
CA ARG A 344 0.09 -1.98 -6.69
C ARG A 344 -1.17 -1.36 -6.11
N LEU A 345 -1.42 -1.59 -4.83
CA LEU A 345 -2.62 -1.17 -4.14
C LEU A 345 -2.33 0.06 -3.30
N ASP A 346 -2.90 1.19 -3.74
CA ASP A 346 -2.75 2.49 -3.09
C ASP A 346 -3.35 2.47 -1.68
N TYR A 347 -2.63 3.09 -0.73
CA TYR A 347 -3.09 3.27 0.64
C TYR A 347 -3.82 2.02 1.21
N ALA A 348 -3.16 0.87 1.17
CA ALA A 348 -3.77 -0.40 1.55
C ALA A 348 -4.20 -0.47 3.04
N ILE A 349 -3.82 0.50 3.85
CA ILE A 349 -4.30 0.66 5.24
C ILE A 349 -5.74 1.18 5.29
N GLY A 350 -6.21 1.86 4.25
CA GLY A 350 -7.54 2.50 4.22
C GLY A 350 -8.72 1.53 4.26
N PRO A 351 -8.77 0.48 3.42
CA PRO A 351 -9.82 -0.54 3.47
C PRO A 351 -9.77 -1.38 4.75
N THR A 352 -10.93 -1.93 5.14
CA THR A 352 -11.00 -2.84 6.29
C THR A 352 -10.15 -4.09 6.07
N PRO A 353 -9.53 -4.66 7.13
CA PRO A 353 -8.59 -5.76 6.97
C PRO A 353 -9.14 -7.00 6.25
N ASP A 354 -10.43 -7.31 6.42
CA ASP A 354 -11.08 -8.44 5.77
C ASP A 354 -11.36 -8.22 4.28
N PHE A 355 -11.35 -6.96 3.82
CA PHE A 355 -11.51 -6.62 2.40
C PHE A 355 -10.41 -7.24 1.54
N TRP A 356 -9.17 -7.21 2.02
CA TRP A 356 -8.02 -7.71 1.25
C TRP A 356 -8.04 -9.21 1.04
N THR A 357 -8.62 -9.98 1.96
CA THR A 357 -8.85 -11.43 1.76
C THR A 357 -9.74 -11.67 0.53
N ASP A 358 -10.87 -10.93 0.43
CA ASP A 358 -11.79 -11.07 -0.71
C ASP A 358 -11.19 -10.57 -2.01
N PHE A 359 -10.50 -9.42 -1.95
CA PHE A 359 -9.84 -8.81 -3.09
C PHE A 359 -8.80 -9.76 -3.70
N TRP A 360 -7.90 -10.29 -2.86
CA TRP A 360 -6.84 -11.18 -3.28
C TRP A 360 -7.37 -12.47 -3.89
N LEU A 361 -8.32 -13.13 -3.22
CA LEU A 361 -8.99 -14.31 -3.75
C LEU A 361 -9.71 -14.03 -5.08
N GLY A 362 -10.34 -12.86 -5.22
CA GLY A 362 -10.96 -12.42 -6.46
C GLY A 362 -9.96 -12.29 -7.60
N CYS A 363 -8.79 -11.69 -7.35
CA CYS A 363 -7.73 -11.56 -8.35
C CYS A 363 -7.14 -12.92 -8.72
N LYS A 364 -6.83 -13.78 -7.73
CA LYS A 364 -6.30 -15.14 -7.96
C LYS A 364 -7.28 -16.04 -8.72
N ALA A 365 -8.58 -15.86 -8.54
CA ALA A 365 -9.59 -16.58 -9.29
C ALA A 365 -9.63 -16.23 -10.80
N GLU A 366 -9.30 -14.97 -11.17
CA GLU A 366 -9.18 -14.56 -12.58
C GLU A 366 -7.83 -14.99 -13.17
N LYS A 367 -6.74 -14.80 -12.41
CA LYS A 367 -5.36 -15.10 -12.85
C LYS A 367 -4.53 -15.58 -11.66
N ALA A 368 -4.30 -16.88 -11.56
CA ALA A 368 -3.68 -17.52 -10.40
C ALA A 368 -2.25 -16.98 -10.13
N ASP A 369 -1.53 -16.54 -11.16
CA ASP A 369 -0.20 -15.93 -11.07
C ASP A 369 -0.24 -14.39 -11.05
N SER A 370 -1.39 -13.75 -10.75
CA SER A 370 -1.46 -12.31 -10.52
C SER A 370 -0.63 -11.90 -9.29
N PHE A 371 -0.01 -10.72 -9.33
CA PHE A 371 0.78 -10.18 -8.24
C PHE A 371 0.14 -8.92 -7.66
N CYS A 372 -0.31 -8.99 -6.40
CA CYS A 372 -0.95 -7.89 -5.70
C CYS A 372 -0.14 -7.51 -4.47
N PHE A 373 0.44 -6.32 -4.45
CA PHE A 373 1.19 -5.82 -3.30
C PHE A 373 0.69 -4.44 -2.84
N GLY A 374 0.67 -4.25 -1.54
CA GLY A 374 0.09 -3.06 -0.91
C GLY A 374 1.10 -1.96 -0.63
N GLU A 375 0.63 -0.71 -0.68
CA GLU A 375 1.29 0.38 -0.01
C GLU A 375 0.85 0.39 1.45
N VAL A 376 1.72 -0.11 2.33
CA VAL A 376 1.48 -0.17 3.77
C VAL A 376 2.60 0.57 4.48
N ILE A 377 2.33 1.84 4.82
CA ILE A 377 3.30 2.72 5.45
C ILE A 377 3.05 2.72 6.96
N ASP A 378 3.40 1.63 7.60
CA ASP A 378 3.31 1.45 9.06
C ASP A 378 4.42 0.47 9.51
N ALA A 379 4.52 0.21 10.80
CA ALA A 379 5.55 -0.66 11.39
C ALA A 379 5.56 -2.08 10.76
N PRO A 380 6.70 -2.78 10.76
CA PRO A 380 6.84 -4.10 10.14
C PRO A 380 5.87 -5.16 10.68
N ASP A 381 5.47 -5.05 11.95
CA ASP A 381 4.46 -5.92 12.55
C ASP A 381 3.08 -5.71 11.94
N VAL A 382 2.76 -4.49 11.48
CA VAL A 382 1.53 -4.16 10.74
C VAL A 382 1.58 -4.74 9.33
N GLN A 383 2.71 -4.59 8.62
CA GLN A 383 2.87 -5.19 7.30
C GLN A 383 2.64 -6.71 7.33
N LYS A 384 3.03 -7.39 8.41
CA LYS A 384 2.75 -8.82 8.59
C LYS A 384 1.25 -9.16 8.69
N HIS A 385 0.37 -8.19 8.93
CA HIS A 385 -1.08 -8.45 8.89
C HIS A 385 -1.59 -8.76 7.49
N TYR A 386 -0.81 -8.45 6.47
CA TYR A 386 -1.16 -8.69 5.06
C TYR A 386 -0.68 -10.05 4.53
N VAL A 387 0.14 -10.79 5.30
CA VAL A 387 0.53 -12.16 4.97
C VAL A 387 -0.71 -13.05 4.84
N GLY A 388 -0.85 -13.77 3.72
CA GLY A 388 -2.03 -14.57 3.38
C GLY A 388 -3.26 -13.74 2.94
N ARG A 389 -3.10 -12.42 2.71
CA ARG A 389 -4.14 -11.50 2.23
C ARG A 389 -3.72 -10.68 1.03
N LEU A 390 -2.43 -10.46 0.88
CA LEU A 390 -1.76 -9.92 -0.30
C LEU A 390 -0.49 -10.73 -0.55
N ASP A 391 0.04 -10.64 -1.76
CA ASP A 391 1.31 -11.28 -2.10
C ASP A 391 2.52 -10.59 -1.47
N GLY A 392 2.36 -9.32 -1.05
CA GLY A 392 3.42 -8.54 -0.45
C GLY A 392 3.04 -7.09 -0.15
N CYS A 393 4.04 -6.32 0.28
CA CYS A 393 3.95 -4.87 0.48
C CYS A 393 5.23 -4.17 0.01
N LEU A 394 5.15 -2.88 -0.34
CA LEU A 394 6.32 -2.05 -0.60
C LEU A 394 7.24 -2.01 0.64
N ASP A 395 8.54 -2.19 0.42
CA ASP A 395 9.55 -2.22 1.48
C ASP A 395 10.04 -0.81 1.85
N PHE A 396 9.20 -0.06 2.55
CA PHE A 396 9.55 1.27 3.04
C PHE A 396 10.71 1.27 4.03
N PHE A 397 10.94 0.16 4.74
CA PHE A 397 12.02 0.08 5.74
C PHE A 397 13.39 -0.08 5.09
N SER A 398 13.52 -0.93 4.10
CA SER A 398 14.76 -1.00 3.30
C SER A 398 14.99 0.31 2.55
N ALA A 399 13.94 0.93 2.02
CA ALA A 399 14.04 2.24 1.37
C ALA A 399 14.55 3.31 2.34
N ASP A 400 13.96 3.44 3.55
CA ASP A 400 14.43 4.39 4.59
C ASP A 400 15.89 4.13 4.98
N ALA A 401 16.28 2.86 5.20
CA ALA A 401 17.64 2.50 5.54
C ALA A 401 18.67 2.88 4.45
N LEU A 402 18.35 2.62 3.18
CA LEU A 402 19.17 3.01 2.03
C LEU A 402 19.28 4.53 1.91
N ARG A 403 18.17 5.26 2.10
CA ARG A 403 18.11 6.72 2.03
C ARG A 403 18.84 7.37 3.20
N ARG A 404 18.77 6.82 4.42
CA ARG A 404 19.59 7.25 5.57
C ARG A 404 21.08 7.08 5.32
N THR A 405 21.47 6.01 4.63
CA THR A 405 22.88 5.72 4.38
C THR A 405 23.43 6.53 3.21
N TYR A 406 22.79 6.49 2.05
CA TYR A 406 23.30 7.05 0.80
C TYR A 406 22.72 8.42 0.42
N GLY A 407 21.55 8.77 0.98
CA GLY A 407 20.91 10.08 0.83
C GLY A 407 21.36 11.07 1.91
N PHE A 408 20.84 10.88 3.11
CA PHE A 408 21.07 11.76 4.25
C PHE A 408 22.45 11.58 4.91
N LYS A 409 23.15 10.47 4.67
CA LYS A 409 24.46 10.11 5.27
C LYS A 409 24.43 10.10 6.81
N THR A 410 23.28 9.70 7.40
CA THR A 410 23.08 9.58 8.85
C THR A 410 23.45 8.20 9.39
N TRP A 411 23.47 7.18 8.53
CA TRP A 411 23.93 5.84 8.84
C TRP A 411 25.20 5.51 8.06
N ASP A 412 26.07 4.66 8.65
CA ASP A 412 27.16 4.04 7.93
C ASP A 412 26.75 2.72 7.28
N GLU A 413 27.57 2.21 6.35
CA GLU A 413 27.29 0.95 5.64
C GLU A 413 27.21 -0.26 6.58
N ALA A 414 27.96 -0.27 7.69
CA ALA A 414 27.90 -1.35 8.67
C ALA A 414 26.58 -1.36 9.47
N HIS A 415 25.98 -0.18 9.71
CA HIS A 415 24.65 -0.10 10.31
C HIS A 415 23.59 -0.60 9.33
N LEU A 416 23.67 -0.17 8.07
CA LEU A 416 22.78 -0.62 7.01
C LEU A 416 22.81 -2.15 6.87
N GLU A 417 23.98 -2.76 6.78
CA GLU A 417 24.14 -4.22 6.65
C GLU A 417 23.44 -4.96 7.80
N ARG A 418 23.72 -4.57 9.03
CA ARG A 418 23.07 -5.18 10.21
C ARG A 418 21.56 -4.99 10.25
N PHE A 419 21.06 -3.85 9.74
CA PHE A 419 19.62 -3.62 9.65
C PHE A 419 18.99 -4.54 8.59
N LEU A 420 19.55 -4.59 7.40
CA LEU A 420 19.03 -5.38 6.28
C LEU A 420 19.04 -6.90 6.58
N GLU A 421 20.08 -7.40 7.24
CA GLU A 421 20.12 -8.81 7.71
C GLU A 421 18.94 -9.12 8.65
N ARG A 422 18.67 -8.25 9.62
CA ARG A 422 17.58 -8.44 10.57
C ARG A 422 16.22 -8.28 9.91
N HIS A 423 16.10 -7.31 9.01
CA HIS A 423 14.88 -7.07 8.27
C HIS A 423 14.50 -8.26 7.38
N ALA A 424 15.46 -8.80 6.63
CA ALA A 424 15.27 -10.01 5.84
C ALA A 424 14.87 -11.22 6.71
N ALA A 425 15.46 -11.39 7.89
CA ALA A 425 15.10 -12.46 8.82
C ALA A 425 13.73 -12.26 9.50
N TYR A 426 13.18 -11.05 9.48
CA TYR A 426 11.90 -10.74 10.12
C TYR A 426 10.69 -11.15 9.26
N PHE A 427 10.80 -11.09 7.96
CA PHE A 427 9.75 -11.51 7.02
C PHE A 427 10.01 -12.93 6.50
N THR A 428 8.97 -13.60 6.05
CA THR A 428 9.06 -14.92 5.41
C THR A 428 9.29 -14.76 3.91
N ASP A 429 9.88 -15.78 3.26
CA ASP A 429 10.13 -15.80 1.81
C ASP A 429 8.83 -15.78 0.97
N ASP A 430 7.70 -16.10 1.59
CA ASP A 430 6.38 -16.11 0.96
C ASP A 430 5.69 -14.74 0.97
N PHE A 431 6.33 -13.70 1.50
CA PHE A 431 5.82 -12.33 1.50
C PHE A 431 6.77 -11.45 0.70
N ILE A 432 6.38 -11.11 -0.52
CA ILE A 432 7.23 -10.40 -1.48
C ILE A 432 7.25 -8.90 -1.16
N MET A 433 8.44 -8.36 -0.94
CA MET A 433 8.61 -6.94 -0.59
C MET A 433 9.41 -6.21 -1.66
N PRO A 434 8.76 -5.54 -2.63
CA PRO A 434 9.44 -4.71 -3.62
C PRO A 434 10.25 -3.60 -2.95
N THR A 435 11.56 -3.56 -3.23
CA THR A 435 12.51 -2.59 -2.66
C THR A 435 12.71 -1.42 -3.60
N PHE A 436 12.86 -0.20 -3.08
CA PHE A 436 13.02 1.00 -3.90
C PHE A 436 13.95 2.02 -3.24
N LEU A 437 14.45 2.97 -4.03
CA LEU A 437 15.26 4.10 -3.57
C LEU A 437 14.44 5.38 -3.50
N ASP A 438 13.52 5.52 -4.43
CA ASP A 438 12.58 6.62 -4.57
C ASP A 438 11.32 6.15 -5.32
N ASN A 439 10.26 6.92 -5.20
CA ASN A 439 9.01 6.76 -5.92
C ASN A 439 8.37 8.14 -6.19
N HIS A 440 7.13 8.15 -6.65
CA HIS A 440 6.41 9.37 -7.03
C HIS A 440 5.91 10.24 -5.85
N ASP A 441 6.05 9.77 -4.60
CA ASP A 441 5.56 10.44 -3.38
C ASP A 441 6.69 10.93 -2.46
N MET A 442 7.92 10.93 -2.94
CA MET A 442 9.08 11.36 -2.16
C MET A 442 10.14 12.04 -3.02
N ASP A 443 11.08 12.70 -2.36
CA ASP A 443 12.24 13.28 -3.03
C ASP A 443 13.11 12.17 -3.64
N ARG A 444 13.61 12.38 -4.88
CA ARG A 444 14.53 11.44 -5.52
C ARG A 444 15.82 11.33 -4.73
N LEU A 445 16.40 10.13 -4.68
CA LEU A 445 17.63 9.88 -3.92
C LEU A 445 18.78 10.78 -4.41
N LEU A 446 18.88 10.99 -5.73
CA LEU A 446 19.90 11.87 -6.32
C LEU A 446 19.76 13.33 -5.87
N PHE A 447 18.53 13.81 -5.60
CA PHE A 447 18.29 15.11 -4.99
C PHE A 447 18.76 15.15 -3.53
N LEU A 448 18.36 14.14 -2.74
CA LEU A 448 18.69 14.09 -1.30
C LEU A 448 20.19 14.05 -1.04
N ASN A 449 20.96 13.39 -1.90
CA ASN A 449 22.41 13.28 -1.72
C ASN A 449 23.21 14.44 -2.36
N GLY A 450 22.52 15.47 -2.87
CA GLY A 450 23.15 16.65 -3.48
C GLY A 450 23.74 16.38 -4.86
N GLY A 451 23.24 15.42 -5.61
CA GLY A 451 23.71 15.06 -6.95
C GLY A 451 24.89 14.06 -6.96
N ASP A 452 25.16 13.41 -5.84
CA ASP A 452 26.24 12.41 -5.69
C ASP A 452 25.87 11.10 -6.41
N LYS A 453 26.30 10.96 -7.67
CA LYS A 453 26.04 9.77 -8.50
C LYS A 453 26.73 8.51 -7.98
N ASP A 454 27.87 8.64 -7.30
CA ASP A 454 28.58 7.49 -6.74
C ASP A 454 27.80 6.91 -5.54
N ALA A 455 27.21 7.78 -4.72
CA ALA A 455 26.30 7.34 -3.65
C ALA A 455 25.02 6.69 -4.23
N LEU A 456 24.44 7.24 -5.32
CA LEU A 456 23.31 6.62 -6.00
C LEU A 456 23.68 5.24 -6.56
N LYS A 457 24.84 5.08 -7.20
CA LYS A 457 25.33 3.78 -7.71
C LYS A 457 25.49 2.76 -6.58
N LYS A 458 26.04 3.14 -5.44
CA LYS A 458 26.16 2.27 -4.27
C LYS A 458 24.79 1.86 -3.72
N ALA A 459 23.84 2.79 -3.61
CA ALA A 459 22.47 2.50 -3.18
C ALA A 459 21.80 1.50 -4.13
N ALA A 460 21.87 1.73 -5.44
CA ALA A 460 21.31 0.85 -6.45
C ALA A 460 21.98 -0.54 -6.44
N GLN A 461 23.30 -0.60 -6.29
CA GLN A 461 24.02 -1.86 -6.15
C GLN A 461 23.55 -2.65 -4.92
N THR A 462 23.35 -1.97 -3.78
CA THR A 462 22.85 -2.60 -2.55
C THR A 462 21.41 -3.08 -2.77
N GLN A 463 20.53 -2.26 -3.34
CA GLN A 463 19.15 -2.61 -3.66
C GLN A 463 19.07 -3.88 -4.52
N MET A 464 19.92 -3.99 -5.56
CA MET A 464 19.96 -5.17 -6.43
C MET A 464 20.41 -6.45 -5.72
N HIS A 465 20.95 -6.37 -4.51
CA HIS A 465 21.35 -7.52 -3.70
C HIS A 465 20.27 -7.95 -2.69
N LEU A 466 19.24 -7.13 -2.45
CA LEU A 466 18.18 -7.45 -1.52
C LEU A 466 17.29 -8.61 -2.04
N PRO A 467 16.66 -9.38 -1.15
CA PRO A 467 15.78 -10.50 -1.54
C PRO A 467 14.59 -10.08 -2.41
N GLY A 468 13.94 -8.96 -2.04
CA GLY A 468 12.76 -8.47 -2.76
C GLY A 468 13.06 -7.98 -4.18
N PRO A 469 12.05 -7.94 -5.06
CA PRO A 469 12.20 -7.40 -6.40
C PRO A 469 12.57 -5.90 -6.34
N PRO A 470 13.65 -5.46 -7.03
CA PRO A 470 13.98 -4.04 -7.09
C PRO A 470 12.95 -3.31 -7.95
N LEU A 471 12.50 -2.18 -7.45
CA LEU A 471 11.65 -1.22 -8.12
C LEU A 471 12.47 0.02 -8.45
N ILE A 472 12.47 0.42 -9.71
CA ILE A 472 13.16 1.59 -10.22
C ILE A 472 12.10 2.61 -10.65
N TYR A 473 12.10 3.77 -10.05
CA TYR A 473 11.24 4.89 -10.46
C TYR A 473 11.81 5.52 -11.73
N TYR A 474 10.96 5.74 -12.75
CA TYR A 474 11.40 6.23 -14.06
C TYR A 474 12.34 7.42 -13.94
N GLY A 475 13.42 7.40 -14.68
CA GLY A 475 14.42 8.46 -14.73
C GLY A 475 15.52 8.36 -13.68
N THR A 476 15.37 7.57 -12.62
CA THR A 476 16.45 7.37 -11.63
C THR A 476 17.68 6.76 -12.28
N GLU A 477 17.47 5.86 -13.24
CA GLU A 477 18.51 5.17 -14.01
C GLU A 477 19.29 6.09 -14.96
N VAL A 478 18.78 7.27 -15.24
CA VAL A 478 19.43 8.29 -16.12
C VAL A 478 19.76 9.57 -15.38
N GLY A 479 19.71 9.57 -14.05
CA GLY A 479 20.10 10.72 -13.24
C GLY A 479 19.06 11.84 -13.20
N LEU A 480 17.80 11.54 -13.46
CA LEU A 480 16.72 12.53 -13.32
C LEU A 480 16.61 12.99 -11.88
N THR A 481 16.54 14.31 -11.68
CA THR A 481 16.43 14.95 -10.37
C THR A 481 15.42 16.10 -10.43
N HIS A 482 15.24 16.83 -9.34
CA HIS A 482 14.34 17.97 -9.23
C HIS A 482 15.00 19.12 -8.46
N GLU A 483 14.37 20.31 -8.43
CA GLU A 483 15.01 21.53 -7.92
C GLU A 483 14.66 21.86 -6.47
N LYS A 484 13.47 21.44 -6.00
CA LYS A 484 12.92 21.79 -4.69
C LYS A 484 12.60 20.55 -3.89
N SER A 485 12.80 20.58 -2.58
CA SER A 485 12.35 19.52 -1.68
C SER A 485 10.83 19.50 -1.53
N SER A 486 10.27 18.31 -1.42
CA SER A 486 8.86 18.12 -1.05
C SER A 486 8.53 18.72 0.32
N GLN A 487 9.50 18.79 1.23
CA GLN A 487 9.34 19.35 2.59
C GLN A 487 9.42 20.87 2.65
N GLU A 488 10.08 21.52 1.69
CA GLU A 488 10.31 22.97 1.67
C GLU A 488 9.24 23.73 0.87
N GLY A 489 7.99 23.26 0.91
CA GLY A 489 6.86 23.89 0.23
C GLY A 489 6.71 23.52 -1.25
N GLY A 490 7.51 22.56 -1.73
CA GLY A 490 7.40 22.04 -3.10
C GLY A 490 6.22 21.07 -3.29
N GLY A 491 5.77 20.41 -2.22
CA GLY A 491 4.78 19.32 -2.28
C GLY A 491 5.34 18.04 -2.91
N ILE A 492 4.65 16.93 -2.75
CA ILE A 492 5.10 15.60 -3.21
C ILE A 492 5.30 15.51 -4.73
N HIS A 493 4.67 16.39 -5.50
CA HIS A 493 4.74 16.38 -6.97
C HIS A 493 6.08 16.89 -7.54
N VAL A 494 6.99 17.44 -6.73
CA VAL A 494 8.29 17.97 -7.21
C VAL A 494 9.16 16.92 -7.89
N SER A 495 9.04 15.65 -7.49
CA SER A 495 9.80 14.54 -8.10
C SER A 495 9.20 14.02 -9.41
N ARG A 496 7.97 14.46 -9.76
CA ARG A 496 7.20 14.00 -10.93
C ARG A 496 7.48 14.84 -12.17
N VAL A 497 8.75 15.13 -12.42
CA VAL A 497 9.19 15.89 -13.61
C VAL A 497 9.16 15.00 -14.86
N PRO A 498 8.97 15.57 -16.07
CA PRO A 498 9.00 14.79 -17.30
C PRO A 498 10.31 14.03 -17.49
N MET A 499 10.19 12.80 -18.03
CA MET A 499 11.33 11.97 -18.38
C MET A 499 12.20 12.67 -19.42
N VAL A 500 13.51 12.59 -19.25
CA VAL A 500 14.47 13.07 -20.22
C VAL A 500 14.84 11.95 -21.19
N TRP A 501 14.97 12.30 -22.47
CA TRP A 501 15.30 11.37 -23.54
C TRP A 501 16.50 11.82 -24.36
N GLY A 502 17.23 10.86 -24.92
CA GLY A 502 18.36 11.12 -25.80
C GLY A 502 19.52 11.79 -25.08
N HIS A 503 20.00 12.94 -25.58
CA HIS A 503 21.17 13.62 -25.04
C HIS A 503 21.01 14.18 -23.60
N GLY A 504 19.78 14.21 -23.06
CA GLY A 504 19.54 14.59 -21.67
C GLY A 504 19.79 13.49 -20.65
N GLN A 505 20.02 12.26 -21.11
CA GLN A 505 20.24 11.08 -20.26
C GLN A 505 21.70 10.94 -19.85
N ASP A 506 21.94 10.62 -18.58
CA ASP A 506 23.28 10.21 -18.10
C ASP A 506 23.58 8.79 -18.56
N GLN A 507 24.36 8.68 -19.62
CA GLN A 507 24.67 7.40 -20.25
C GLN A 507 25.52 6.48 -19.36
N ASP A 508 26.43 7.06 -18.56
CA ASP A 508 27.27 6.27 -17.63
C ASP A 508 26.42 5.63 -16.52
N LEU A 509 25.42 6.36 -16.03
CA LEU A 509 24.49 5.83 -15.04
C LEU A 509 23.54 4.79 -15.64
N LEU A 510 23.04 5.01 -16.85
CA LEU A 510 22.20 4.07 -17.57
C LEU A 510 22.94 2.73 -17.81
N ASP A 511 24.18 2.79 -18.29
CA ASP A 511 25.01 1.60 -18.53
C ASP A 511 25.30 0.86 -17.21
N PHE A 512 25.50 1.60 -16.12
CA PHE A 512 25.65 1.02 -14.80
C PHE A 512 24.38 0.27 -14.36
N TYR A 513 23.19 0.85 -14.49
CA TYR A 513 21.93 0.18 -14.15
C TYR A 513 21.70 -1.07 -14.98
N LYS A 514 21.92 -1.02 -16.30
CA LYS A 514 21.86 -2.21 -17.17
C LYS A 514 22.76 -3.34 -16.67
N LYS A 515 23.98 -3.00 -16.31
CA LYS A 515 24.97 -3.95 -15.78
C LYS A 515 24.49 -4.61 -14.49
N ILE A 516 24.09 -3.84 -13.48
CA ILE A 516 23.69 -4.41 -12.17
C ILE A 516 22.38 -5.20 -12.24
N ILE A 517 21.47 -4.83 -13.14
CA ILE A 517 20.25 -5.60 -13.42
C ILE A 517 20.60 -6.94 -14.07
N ALA A 518 21.50 -6.95 -15.05
CA ALA A 518 21.97 -8.18 -15.68
C ALA A 518 22.66 -9.11 -14.66
N GLU A 519 23.50 -8.56 -13.77
CA GLU A 519 24.16 -9.30 -12.69
C GLU A 519 23.14 -9.92 -11.72
N ARG A 520 22.07 -9.19 -11.35
CA ARG A 520 20.98 -9.71 -10.51
C ARG A 520 20.30 -10.91 -11.15
N LYS A 521 19.99 -10.85 -12.44
CA LYS A 521 19.32 -11.94 -13.18
C LYS A 521 20.14 -13.22 -13.24
N LEU A 522 21.46 -13.12 -13.10
CA LEU A 522 22.35 -14.29 -13.06
C LEU A 522 22.44 -14.96 -11.68
N ARG A 523 21.96 -14.31 -10.64
CA ARG A 523 21.89 -14.84 -9.28
C ARG A 523 20.58 -15.60 -9.11
N LYS A 524 20.52 -16.82 -9.54
CA LYS A 524 19.36 -17.71 -9.34
C LYS A 524 19.56 -18.61 -8.13
#